data_3c0b47bbd55eb295dbc0b888fefceaf6
#
_entry.id   3c0b47bbd55eb295dbc0b888fefceaf6
#
_cell.length_a   1.000
_cell.length_b   1.000
_cell.length_c   1.000
_cell.angle_alpha   90.00
_cell.angle_beta   90.00
_cell.angle_gamma   90.00
#
_symmetry.space_group_name_H-M   'P 1'
#
loop_
_entity.id
_entity.type
_entity.pdbx_description
1 polymer ?
#
loop_
_entity_poly.entity_id
_entity_poly.type
_entity_poly.pdbx_seq_one_letter_code
_entity_poly.pdbx_strand_id
1 'polypeptide(L)'
;MTYEYCPKCGLKLIPKQCGDDGDIPFCENWKRPFFPSFSTCVICLCLSDESDEIALIRQSYGHGNFVNVAGYIKPWESAEETAVREIKEETGLEAVSLRYIKSYPYEQRDNLMLGYACKVKKTEFRLSSEVAEVKWFSLDEAVKTLREGSIAQQLLKEYMADRHER
;
A
#
# COMPACT_ATOMS: atom_id res chain seq x y z
N MET A 1 15.40 5.28 -2.51
CA MET A 1 16.72 4.61 -2.38
C MET A 1 17.62 5.01 -3.54
N THR A 2 18.86 5.44 -3.26
CA THR A 2 19.88 5.78 -4.28
C THR A 2 20.91 4.66 -4.32
N TYR A 3 21.28 4.22 -5.51
CA TYR A 3 22.27 3.15 -5.66
C TYR A 3 23.69 3.72 -5.65
N GLU A 4 24.56 3.16 -4.82
CA GLU A 4 26.00 3.46 -4.82
C GLU A 4 26.78 2.48 -5.72
N TYR A 5 26.29 1.24 -5.80
CA TYR A 5 26.87 0.17 -6.61
C TYR A 5 25.83 -0.39 -7.57
N CYS A 6 26.30 -0.83 -8.75
CA CYS A 6 25.45 -1.44 -9.76
C CYS A 6 24.85 -2.78 -9.25
N PRO A 7 23.52 -2.92 -9.17
CA PRO A 7 22.89 -4.16 -8.70
C PRO A 7 23.08 -5.35 -9.67
N LYS A 8 23.60 -5.10 -10.88
CA LYS A 8 23.84 -6.13 -11.88
C LYS A 8 25.26 -6.67 -11.87
N CYS A 9 26.27 -5.82 -11.62
CA CYS A 9 27.67 -6.23 -11.73
C CYS A 9 28.55 -5.82 -10.54
N GLY A 10 28.00 -5.13 -9.54
CA GLY A 10 28.74 -4.72 -8.33
C GLY A 10 29.72 -3.55 -8.51
N LEU A 11 29.91 -3.01 -9.72
CA LEU A 11 30.77 -1.86 -9.94
C LEU A 11 30.20 -0.61 -9.27
N LYS A 12 31.07 0.24 -8.73
CA LYS A 12 30.69 1.54 -8.20
C LYS A 12 30.10 2.40 -9.32
N LEU A 13 28.94 2.99 -9.07
CA LEU A 13 28.30 3.90 -10.02
C LEU A 13 28.97 5.26 -9.97
N ILE A 14 29.03 5.92 -11.13
CA ILE A 14 29.56 7.29 -11.26
C ILE A 14 28.42 8.22 -11.64
N PRO A 15 28.46 9.50 -11.18
CA PRO A 15 27.47 10.47 -11.63
C PRO A 15 27.67 10.75 -13.13
N LYS A 16 26.59 10.80 -13.88
CA LYS A 16 26.58 11.14 -15.31
C LYS A 16 25.32 11.92 -15.65
N GLN A 17 25.51 13.02 -16.39
CA GLN A 17 24.42 13.85 -16.88
C GLN A 17 23.41 13.03 -17.69
N CYS A 18 22.14 13.10 -17.30
CA CYS A 18 21.04 12.36 -17.93
C CYS A 18 19.88 13.31 -18.26
N GLY A 19 19.98 13.99 -19.39
CA GLY A 19 18.99 14.98 -19.82
C GLY A 19 18.76 16.08 -18.78
N ASP A 20 17.50 16.39 -18.51
CA ASP A 20 17.07 17.40 -17.54
C ASP A 20 17.08 16.91 -16.09
N ASP A 21 17.26 15.59 -15.86
CA ASP A 21 17.31 14.98 -14.51
C ASP A 21 18.64 15.23 -13.78
N GLY A 22 19.62 15.86 -14.46
CA GLY A 22 20.93 16.14 -13.88
C GLY A 22 21.83 14.91 -13.81
N ASP A 23 22.65 14.86 -12.76
CA ASP A 23 23.60 13.76 -12.56
C ASP A 23 22.92 12.55 -11.92
N ILE A 24 22.79 11.47 -12.70
CA ILE A 24 22.21 10.19 -12.26
C ILE A 24 23.33 9.14 -12.10
N PRO A 25 23.30 8.27 -11.07
CA PRO A 25 24.22 7.15 -10.94
C PRO A 25 24.23 6.30 -12.20
N PHE A 26 25.39 6.12 -12.82
CA PHE A 26 25.57 5.44 -14.10
C PHE A 26 26.58 4.28 -13.99
N CYS A 27 26.24 3.14 -14.59
CA CYS A 27 27.12 1.99 -14.67
C CYS A 27 27.88 1.97 -16.01
N GLU A 28 29.20 2.11 -15.96
CA GLU A 28 30.04 2.07 -17.15
C GLU A 28 30.09 0.68 -17.82
N ASN A 29 29.90 -0.39 -17.06
CA ASN A 29 29.86 -1.75 -17.62
C ASN A 29 28.54 -2.03 -18.37
N TRP A 30 27.41 -1.67 -17.75
CA TRP A 30 26.08 -1.88 -18.33
C TRP A 30 25.61 -0.72 -19.22
N LYS A 31 26.39 0.38 -19.31
CA LYS A 31 26.09 1.56 -20.11
C LYS A 31 24.67 2.11 -19.90
N ARG A 32 24.22 2.15 -18.62
CA ARG A 32 22.87 2.62 -18.28
C ARG A 32 22.82 3.38 -16.95
N PRO A 33 21.90 4.37 -16.84
CA PRO A 33 21.63 5.04 -15.58
C PRO A 33 20.81 4.15 -14.63
N PHE A 34 20.92 4.46 -13.34
CA PHE A 34 20.12 3.89 -12.26
C PHE A 34 19.41 5.02 -11.52
N PHE A 35 18.17 5.28 -11.90
CA PHE A 35 17.34 6.27 -11.23
C PHE A 35 17.05 5.85 -9.78
N PRO A 36 16.85 6.84 -8.87
CA PRO A 36 16.36 6.54 -7.53
C PRO A 36 15.08 5.71 -7.61
N SER A 37 14.98 4.69 -6.80
CA SER A 37 13.84 3.78 -6.78
C SER A 37 13.23 3.69 -5.38
N PHE A 38 11.95 3.36 -5.34
CA PHE A 38 11.20 3.06 -4.13
C PHE A 38 10.33 1.83 -4.39
N SER A 39 9.95 1.14 -3.34
CA SER A 39 9.01 0.03 -3.43
C SER A 39 7.59 0.56 -3.57
N THR A 40 6.76 -0.12 -4.35
CA THR A 40 5.36 0.25 -4.51
C THR A 40 4.47 -0.74 -3.76
N CYS A 41 3.52 -0.21 -2.99
CA CYS A 41 2.57 -0.98 -2.18
C CYS A 41 1.15 -0.49 -2.45
N VAL A 42 0.17 -1.34 -2.17
CA VAL A 42 -1.23 -0.93 -2.04
C VAL A 42 -1.60 -0.80 -0.57
N ILE A 43 -2.59 0.05 -0.28
CA ILE A 43 -3.29 0.12 1.00
C ILE A 43 -4.79 0.21 0.73
N CYS A 44 -5.59 -0.69 1.33
CA CYS A 44 -6.97 -0.95 0.95
C CYS A 44 -7.93 -0.69 2.10
N LEU A 45 -8.91 0.18 1.91
CA LEU A 45 -10.10 0.26 2.76
C LEU A 45 -11.04 -0.88 2.38
N CYS A 46 -11.14 -1.92 3.18
CA CYS A 46 -12.04 -3.06 2.96
C CYS A 46 -13.45 -2.71 3.47
N LEU A 47 -14.24 -2.07 2.62
CA LEU A 47 -15.58 -1.57 2.93
C LEU A 47 -16.64 -2.64 2.65
N SER A 48 -17.55 -2.87 3.59
CA SER A 48 -18.68 -3.78 3.38
C SER A 48 -19.53 -3.35 2.20
N ASP A 49 -20.02 -4.31 1.42
CA ASP A 49 -21.03 -4.08 0.36
C ASP A 49 -22.44 -3.93 0.91
N GLU A 50 -22.70 -4.37 2.15
CA GLU A 50 -24.03 -4.40 2.78
C GLU A 50 -24.26 -3.29 3.82
N SER A 51 -23.18 -2.73 4.39
CA SER A 51 -23.26 -1.79 5.52
C SER A 51 -22.16 -0.71 5.46
N ASP A 52 -22.30 0.36 6.25
CA ASP A 52 -21.28 1.40 6.39
C ASP A 52 -20.18 0.99 7.38
N GLU A 53 -19.58 -0.19 7.14
CA GLU A 53 -18.51 -0.72 7.97
C GLU A 53 -17.25 -0.95 7.14
N ILE A 54 -16.12 -0.95 7.82
CA ILE A 54 -14.80 -1.24 7.28
C ILE A 54 -14.17 -2.38 8.09
N ALA A 55 -13.55 -3.34 7.40
CA ALA A 55 -12.72 -4.34 8.05
C ALA A 55 -11.30 -3.79 8.27
N LEU A 56 -10.83 -3.83 9.51
CA LEU A 56 -9.45 -3.56 9.87
C LEU A 56 -8.80 -4.85 10.36
N ILE A 57 -7.52 -4.99 10.07
CA ILE A 57 -6.69 -6.12 10.48
C ILE A 57 -5.75 -5.72 11.62
N ARG A 58 -5.38 -6.70 12.43
CA ARG A 58 -4.26 -6.62 13.37
C ARG A 58 -3.25 -7.69 12.98
N GLN A 59 -2.05 -7.27 12.61
CA GLN A 59 -0.99 -8.20 12.23
C GLN A 59 -0.49 -9.01 13.42
N SER A 60 -0.05 -10.24 13.18
CA SER A 60 0.53 -11.13 14.19
C SER A 60 1.90 -10.67 14.69
N TYR A 61 2.51 -9.70 13.99
CA TYR A 61 3.78 -9.05 14.31
C TYR A 61 3.60 -7.54 14.43
N GLY A 62 4.56 -6.85 15.05
CA GLY A 62 4.53 -5.40 15.20
C GLY A 62 3.87 -4.93 16.50
N HIS A 63 3.29 -3.72 16.48
CA HIS A 63 2.82 -3.03 17.69
C HIS A 63 1.38 -3.36 18.12
N GLY A 64 0.73 -4.33 17.47
CA GLY A 64 -0.63 -4.76 17.85
C GLY A 64 -1.77 -3.78 17.50
N ASN A 65 -1.49 -2.72 16.73
CA ASN A 65 -2.50 -1.77 16.29
C ASN A 65 -3.33 -2.33 15.13
N PHE A 66 -4.59 -1.92 15.05
CA PHE A 66 -5.39 -2.13 13.85
C PHE A 66 -4.89 -1.24 12.71
N VAL A 67 -4.86 -1.82 11.50
CA VAL A 67 -4.42 -1.18 10.26
C VAL A 67 -5.32 -1.61 9.10
N ASN A 68 -5.19 -0.93 7.97
CA ASN A 68 -5.81 -1.39 6.72
C ASN A 68 -5.00 -2.54 6.12
N VAL A 69 -5.63 -3.38 5.30
CA VAL A 69 -4.96 -4.35 4.44
C VAL A 69 -3.95 -3.63 3.56
N ALA A 70 -2.73 -4.16 3.46
CA ALA A 70 -1.68 -3.54 2.65
C ALA A 70 -0.63 -4.57 2.23
N GLY A 71 -0.10 -4.43 1.01
CA GLY A 71 0.93 -5.32 0.52
C GLY A 71 1.76 -4.75 -0.62
N TYR A 72 2.91 -5.39 -0.86
CA TYR A 72 3.81 -5.02 -1.95
C TYR A 72 3.29 -5.52 -3.30
N ILE A 73 3.38 -4.65 -4.31
CA ILE A 73 3.14 -5.02 -5.70
C ILE A 73 4.28 -5.94 -6.14
N LYS A 74 3.93 -7.15 -6.57
CA LYS A 74 4.89 -8.13 -7.10
C LYS A 74 5.27 -7.78 -8.55
N PRO A 75 6.46 -8.20 -9.03
CA PRO A 75 6.80 -8.05 -10.44
C PRO A 75 5.70 -8.62 -11.35
N TRP A 76 5.30 -7.81 -12.35
CA TRP A 76 4.26 -8.15 -13.35
C TRP A 76 2.82 -8.16 -12.83
N GLU A 77 2.58 -7.71 -11.60
CA GLU A 77 1.26 -7.52 -11.00
C GLU A 77 0.86 -6.04 -11.10
N SER A 78 -0.39 -5.77 -11.43
CA SER A 78 -0.96 -4.41 -11.32
C SER A 78 -1.29 -4.08 -9.86
N ALA A 79 -1.51 -2.80 -9.56
CA ALA A 79 -1.93 -2.37 -8.23
C ALA A 79 -3.32 -2.92 -7.86
N GLU A 80 -4.22 -3.00 -8.83
CA GLU A 80 -5.57 -3.55 -8.66
C GLU A 80 -5.53 -5.04 -8.37
N GLU A 81 -4.72 -5.82 -9.09
CA GLU A 81 -4.52 -7.26 -8.83
C GLU A 81 -3.92 -7.49 -7.45
N THR A 82 -2.91 -6.68 -7.07
CA THR A 82 -2.33 -6.71 -5.73
C THR A 82 -3.39 -6.43 -4.66
N ALA A 83 -4.22 -5.41 -4.81
CA ALA A 83 -5.27 -5.09 -3.86
C ALA A 83 -6.25 -6.26 -3.65
N VAL A 84 -6.70 -6.89 -4.74
CA VAL A 84 -7.58 -8.07 -4.68
C VAL A 84 -6.90 -9.24 -3.99
N ARG A 85 -5.64 -9.51 -4.32
CA ARG A 85 -4.85 -10.60 -3.74
C ARG A 85 -4.64 -10.41 -2.25
N GLU A 86 -4.17 -9.24 -1.81
CA GLU A 86 -3.90 -8.95 -0.40
C GLU A 86 -5.18 -9.02 0.45
N ILE A 87 -6.30 -8.45 -0.03
CA ILE A 87 -7.60 -8.58 0.64
C ILE A 87 -7.95 -10.06 0.83
N LYS A 88 -7.79 -10.87 -0.22
CA LYS A 88 -8.10 -12.30 -0.17
C LYS A 88 -7.15 -13.08 0.73
N GLU A 89 -5.84 -12.80 0.65
CA GLU A 89 -4.81 -13.48 1.44
C GLU A 89 -4.94 -13.16 2.94
N GLU A 90 -5.13 -11.89 3.31
CA GLU A 90 -5.12 -11.46 4.70
C GLU A 90 -6.47 -11.65 5.42
N THR A 91 -7.59 -11.56 4.70
CA THR A 91 -8.93 -11.56 5.31
C THR A 91 -9.85 -12.69 4.85
N GLY A 92 -9.54 -13.30 3.70
CA GLY A 92 -10.43 -14.26 3.03
C GLY A 92 -11.62 -13.62 2.31
N LEU A 93 -11.81 -12.30 2.39
CA LEU A 93 -12.91 -11.60 1.74
C LEU A 93 -12.74 -11.56 0.23
N GLU A 94 -13.85 -11.34 -0.48
CA GLU A 94 -13.91 -11.20 -1.92
C GLU A 94 -14.15 -9.73 -2.29
N ALA A 95 -13.22 -9.14 -3.05
CA ALA A 95 -13.38 -7.78 -3.56
C ALA A 95 -14.43 -7.75 -4.69
N VAL A 96 -15.38 -6.82 -4.57
CA VAL A 96 -16.48 -6.62 -5.54
C VAL A 96 -16.15 -5.47 -6.49
N SER A 97 -15.58 -4.40 -5.95
CA SER A 97 -15.14 -3.25 -6.74
C SER A 97 -13.99 -2.52 -6.05
N LEU A 98 -13.17 -1.86 -6.86
CA LEU A 98 -12.04 -1.06 -6.41
C LEU A 98 -12.15 0.34 -6.99
N ARG A 99 -11.78 1.32 -6.19
CA ARG A 99 -11.66 2.71 -6.60
C ARG A 99 -10.36 3.29 -6.04
N TYR A 100 -9.47 3.73 -6.91
CA TYR A 100 -8.29 4.49 -6.50
C TYR A 100 -8.70 5.79 -5.83
N ILE A 101 -8.04 6.14 -4.72
CA ILE A 101 -8.27 7.38 -3.98
C ILE A 101 -7.09 8.32 -4.18
N LYS A 102 -5.90 7.91 -3.72
CA LYS A 102 -4.71 8.76 -3.69
C LYS A 102 -3.44 7.95 -3.50
N SER A 103 -2.30 8.50 -3.85
CA SER A 103 -1.00 7.95 -3.50
C SER A 103 -0.36 8.72 -2.33
N TYR A 104 0.42 7.99 -1.52
CA TYR A 104 1.09 8.52 -0.34
C TYR A 104 2.57 8.12 -0.37
N PRO A 105 3.51 9.08 -0.40
CA PRO A 105 4.91 8.77 -0.17
C PRO A 105 5.10 8.35 1.30
N TYR A 106 5.82 7.26 1.52
CA TYR A 106 6.16 6.78 2.85
C TYR A 106 7.69 6.72 3.00
N GLU A 107 8.28 7.87 3.30
CA GLU A 107 9.73 8.09 3.33
C GLU A 107 10.46 7.13 4.29
N GLN A 108 9.87 6.83 5.46
CA GLN A 108 10.48 5.96 6.46
C GLN A 108 10.79 4.54 5.95
N ARG A 109 10.17 4.11 4.86
CA ARG A 109 10.37 2.78 4.25
C ARG A 109 10.72 2.82 2.76
N ASP A 110 11.02 4.00 2.22
CA ASP A 110 11.22 4.19 0.78
C ASP A 110 10.06 3.59 -0.06
N ASN A 111 8.82 3.81 0.37
CA ASN A 111 7.64 3.26 -0.30
C ASN A 111 6.76 4.34 -0.92
N LEU A 112 6.11 4.01 -2.04
CA LEU A 112 4.92 4.70 -2.53
C LEU A 112 3.70 3.80 -2.29
N MET A 113 2.74 4.29 -1.51
CA MET A 113 1.51 3.54 -1.20
C MET A 113 0.35 4.06 -2.06
N LEU A 114 -0.29 3.16 -2.78
CA LEU A 114 -1.47 3.45 -3.61
C LEU A 114 -2.72 3.09 -2.83
N GLY A 115 -3.51 4.10 -2.48
CA GLY A 115 -4.70 3.97 -1.64
C GLY A 115 -5.95 3.65 -2.46
N TYR A 116 -6.64 2.56 -2.08
CA TYR A 116 -7.86 2.10 -2.70
C TYR A 116 -9.02 2.02 -1.71
N ALA A 117 -10.23 2.41 -2.14
CA ALA A 117 -11.48 2.02 -1.51
C ALA A 117 -11.98 0.75 -2.22
N CYS A 118 -12.11 -0.34 -1.48
CA CYS A 118 -12.47 -1.65 -2.01
C CYS A 118 -13.79 -2.09 -1.37
N LYS A 119 -14.87 -2.22 -2.15
CA LYS A 119 -16.06 -2.90 -1.68
C LYS A 119 -15.81 -4.39 -1.63
N VAL A 120 -16.13 -5.03 -0.50
CA VAL A 120 -15.93 -6.46 -0.27
C VAL A 120 -17.22 -7.11 0.19
N LYS A 121 -17.45 -8.37 -0.20
CA LYS A 121 -18.58 -9.17 0.31
C LYS A 121 -18.40 -9.39 1.81
N LYS A 122 -19.41 -9.04 2.59
CA LYS A 122 -19.42 -9.26 4.04
C LYS A 122 -19.68 -10.73 4.36
N THR A 123 -18.61 -11.50 4.47
CA THR A 123 -18.62 -12.92 4.79
C THR A 123 -17.75 -13.21 6.02
N GLU A 124 -17.69 -14.48 6.46
CA GLU A 124 -16.77 -14.91 7.49
C GLU A 124 -15.31 -14.69 7.07
N PHE A 125 -14.51 -14.23 8.03
CA PHE A 125 -13.08 -14.03 7.82
C PHE A 125 -12.32 -15.36 7.77
N ARG A 126 -11.32 -15.43 6.89
CA ARG A 126 -10.35 -16.52 6.84
C ARG A 126 -8.96 -15.92 6.88
N LEU A 127 -8.34 -15.96 8.06
CA LEU A 127 -7.09 -15.27 8.33
C LEU A 127 -5.89 -16.05 7.82
N SER A 128 -4.90 -15.33 7.27
CA SER A 128 -3.56 -15.86 7.04
C SER A 128 -2.77 -15.94 8.35
N SER A 129 -1.61 -16.59 8.33
CA SER A 129 -0.69 -16.62 9.49
C SER A 129 -0.12 -15.25 9.87
N GLU A 130 -0.19 -14.27 8.98
CA GLU A 130 0.30 -12.90 9.18
C GLU A 130 -0.70 -12.02 9.93
N VAL A 131 -1.96 -12.45 10.03
CA VAL A 131 -3.06 -11.68 10.63
C VAL A 131 -3.55 -12.36 11.91
N ALA A 132 -3.41 -11.65 13.03
CA ALA A 132 -3.88 -12.13 14.33
C ALA A 132 -5.38 -11.93 14.53
N GLU A 133 -5.94 -10.88 13.94
CA GLU A 133 -7.36 -10.51 14.15
C GLU A 133 -7.85 -9.65 13.00
N VAL A 134 -9.12 -9.83 12.61
CA VAL A 134 -9.89 -8.93 11.74
C VAL A 134 -11.21 -8.61 12.42
N LYS A 135 -11.60 -7.35 12.35
CA LYS A 135 -12.90 -6.89 12.88
C LYS A 135 -13.54 -5.88 11.94
N TRP A 136 -14.86 -5.89 11.93
CA TRP A 136 -15.68 -4.83 11.36
C TRP A 136 -15.81 -3.67 12.35
N PHE A 137 -15.69 -2.46 11.86
CA PHE A 137 -15.87 -1.21 12.58
C PHE A 137 -16.78 -0.30 11.77
N SER A 138 -17.60 0.50 12.43
CA SER A 138 -18.17 1.68 11.76
C SER A 138 -17.04 2.62 11.29
N LEU A 139 -17.29 3.44 10.28
CA LEU A 139 -16.26 4.36 9.76
C LEU A 139 -15.73 5.30 10.85
N ASP A 140 -16.61 5.80 11.72
CA ASP A 140 -16.24 6.70 12.82
C ASP A 140 -15.39 6.01 13.89
N GLU A 141 -15.70 4.76 14.23
CA GLU A 141 -14.88 3.96 15.14
C GLU A 141 -13.51 3.64 14.53
N ALA A 142 -13.48 3.32 13.24
CA ALA A 142 -12.24 3.04 12.52
C ALA A 142 -11.29 4.24 12.52
N VAL A 143 -11.80 5.46 12.29
CA VAL A 143 -10.98 6.69 12.36
C VAL A 143 -10.32 6.86 13.73
N LYS A 144 -11.03 6.50 14.82
CA LYS A 144 -10.52 6.59 16.20
C LYS A 144 -9.56 5.45 16.54
N THR A 145 -9.76 4.28 15.93
CA THR A 145 -8.97 3.06 16.16
C THR A 145 -7.63 3.10 15.44
N LEU A 146 -7.60 3.66 14.22
CA LEU A 146 -6.38 3.81 13.43
C LEU A 146 -5.44 4.82 14.10
N ARG A 147 -4.13 4.55 14.05
CA ARG A 147 -3.12 5.44 14.62
C ARG A 147 -3.23 6.82 13.99
N GLU A 148 -3.29 7.85 14.84
CA GLU A 148 -3.38 9.24 14.42
C GLU A 148 -2.23 9.63 13.47
N GLY A 149 -2.58 10.33 12.39
CA GLY A 149 -1.63 10.78 11.37
C GLY A 149 -1.05 9.67 10.47
N SER A 150 -1.45 8.41 10.68
CA SER A 150 -1.03 7.32 9.78
C SER A 150 -1.65 7.44 8.39
N ILE A 151 -1.00 6.89 7.37
CA ILE A 151 -1.55 6.80 6.01
C ILE A 151 -2.90 6.07 6.02
N ALA A 152 -3.06 5.05 6.86
CA ALA A 152 -4.31 4.32 7.03
C ALA A 152 -5.46 5.24 7.46
N GLN A 153 -5.23 6.10 8.45
CA GLN A 153 -6.23 7.05 8.92
C GLN A 153 -6.48 8.17 7.88
N GLN A 154 -5.43 8.67 7.25
CA GLN A 154 -5.56 9.70 6.21
C GLN A 154 -6.42 9.20 5.04
N LEU A 155 -6.15 7.99 4.54
CA LEU A 155 -6.91 7.38 3.45
C LEU A 155 -8.40 7.24 3.81
N LEU A 156 -8.71 6.81 5.04
CA LEU A 156 -10.10 6.68 5.48
C LEU A 156 -10.79 8.06 5.56
N LYS A 157 -10.13 9.08 6.10
CA LYS A 157 -10.67 10.43 6.16
C LYS A 157 -10.93 11.02 4.77
N GLU A 158 -10.01 10.82 3.83
CA GLU A 158 -10.18 11.26 2.43
C GLU A 158 -11.37 10.55 1.75
N TYR A 159 -11.51 9.25 1.97
CA TYR A 159 -12.67 8.51 1.48
C TYR A 159 -13.99 9.04 2.03
N MET A 160 -14.05 9.33 3.34
CA MET A 160 -15.26 9.87 3.99
C MET A 160 -15.62 11.27 3.47
N ALA A 161 -14.62 12.14 3.26
CA ALA A 161 -14.84 13.48 2.71
C ALA A 161 -15.42 13.42 1.28
N ASP A 162 -14.86 12.57 0.42
CA ASP A 162 -15.32 12.40 -0.98
C ASP A 162 -16.76 11.82 -1.08
N ARG A 163 -17.22 11.09 -0.05
CA ARG A 163 -18.64 10.62 0.03
C ARG A 163 -19.63 11.75 0.29
N HIS A 164 -19.24 12.81 0.98
CA HIS A 164 -20.12 13.92 1.32
C HIS A 164 -20.26 14.93 0.17
N GLU A 165 -19.35 14.90 -0.80
CA GLU A 165 -19.37 15.81 -1.95
C GLU A 165 -20.17 15.27 -3.15
N ARG A 166 -20.64 14.00 -3.08
CA ARG A 166 -21.43 13.30 -4.12
C ARG A 166 -22.88 13.14 -3.70
#